data_e50ae6b47df693257c8005d3e6b550ae
#
_entry.id   e50ae6b47df693257c8005d3e6b550ae
#
_cell.length_a   1.000
_cell.length_b   1.000
_cell.length_c   1.000
_cell.angle_alpha   90.00
_cell.angle_beta   90.00
_cell.angle_gamma   90.00
#
_symmetry.space_group_name_H-M   'P 1'
#
loop_
_entity.id
_entity.type
_entity.pdbx_description
1 polymer ?
#
loop_
_entity_poly.entity_id
_entity_poly.type
_entity_poly.pdbx_seq_one_letter_code
_entity_poly.pdbx_strand_id
1 'polypeptide(L)'
;MISDQDLEHLRLAVSLAHEALKAGDAPFGSVLVSSDNKVLQTDRNRTVTGANGDGRADATLHPEFTLARWAQLNLSDEERAKSTVYTSGEHCAMCSAAHAWCGLGRIVYVSSTQQLEAWKAEFGVGAPVAPLSINQVVPELTVEGPVEELAKVVYQFHVENWTGKGFKSKS
;
A
#
# COMPACT_ATOMS: atom_id res chain seq x y z
N MET A 1 14.09 12.55 -2.26
CA MET A 1 15.08 11.44 -2.13
C MET A 1 14.72 10.62 -0.91
N ILE A 2 14.58 9.31 -1.07
CA ILE A 2 14.19 8.39 0.00
C ILE A 2 15.34 8.27 1.01
N SER A 3 15.05 8.53 2.29
CA SER A 3 16.01 8.50 3.40
C SER A 3 16.03 7.13 4.10
N ASP A 4 16.99 6.93 5.02
CA ASP A 4 17.04 5.71 5.84
C ASP A 4 15.79 5.57 6.74
N GLN A 5 15.23 6.68 7.24
CA GLN A 5 13.98 6.67 7.99
C GLN A 5 12.78 6.26 7.11
N ASP A 6 12.72 6.73 5.86
CA ASP A 6 11.71 6.28 4.91
C ASP A 6 11.80 4.76 4.69
N LEU A 7 13.01 4.23 4.58
CA LEU A 7 13.24 2.78 4.41
C LEU A 7 12.78 1.97 5.62
N GLU A 8 12.89 2.48 6.83
CA GLU A 8 12.35 1.81 8.04
C GLU A 8 10.84 1.69 7.98
N HIS A 9 10.13 2.77 7.62
CA HIS A 9 8.67 2.75 7.48
C HIS A 9 8.22 1.89 6.29
N LEU A 10 8.96 1.87 5.19
CA LEU A 10 8.67 0.99 4.06
C LEU A 10 8.84 -0.50 4.44
N ARG A 11 9.86 -0.86 5.23
CA ARG A 11 9.99 -2.23 5.76
C ARG A 11 8.82 -2.63 6.65
N LEU A 12 8.30 -1.70 7.44
CA LEU A 12 7.09 -1.95 8.22
C LEU A 12 5.87 -2.18 7.31
N ALA A 13 5.70 -1.37 6.25
CA ALA A 13 4.65 -1.58 5.26
C ALA A 13 4.77 -2.95 4.56
N VAL A 14 5.98 -3.39 4.23
CA VAL A 14 6.25 -4.73 3.67
C VAL A 14 5.91 -5.84 4.67
N SER A 15 6.22 -5.65 5.95
CA SER A 15 5.83 -6.61 7.01
C SER A 15 4.31 -6.76 7.11
N LEU A 16 3.57 -5.65 7.05
CA LEU A 16 2.09 -5.66 7.04
C LEU A 16 1.53 -6.33 5.78
N ALA A 17 2.16 -6.15 4.62
CA ALA A 17 1.81 -6.87 3.40
C ALA A 17 1.97 -8.39 3.56
N HIS A 18 3.04 -8.84 4.22
CA HIS A 18 3.25 -10.25 4.54
C HIS A 18 2.20 -10.78 5.54
N GLU A 19 1.81 -9.98 6.52
CA GLU A 19 0.71 -10.34 7.44
C GLU A 19 -0.62 -10.51 6.70
N ALA A 20 -0.92 -9.61 5.73
CA ALA A 20 -2.10 -9.74 4.88
C ALA A 20 -2.09 -11.07 4.11
N LEU A 21 -0.96 -11.40 3.46
CA LEU A 21 -0.78 -12.66 2.74
C LEU A 21 -1.03 -13.88 3.64
N LYS A 22 -0.44 -13.90 4.84
CA LYS A 22 -0.64 -14.99 5.80
C LYS A 22 -2.08 -15.15 6.27
N ALA A 23 -2.82 -14.05 6.32
CA ALA A 23 -4.24 -14.07 6.67
C ALA A 23 -5.15 -14.50 5.52
N GLY A 24 -4.63 -14.60 4.28
CA GLY A 24 -5.40 -14.94 3.08
C GLY A 24 -5.93 -13.73 2.31
N ASP A 25 -5.43 -12.54 2.62
CA ASP A 25 -5.70 -11.30 1.89
C ASP A 25 -4.60 -10.98 0.88
N ALA A 26 -4.87 -10.08 -0.06
CA ALA A 26 -3.85 -9.59 -0.99
C ALA A 26 -2.69 -8.91 -0.23
N PRO A 27 -1.42 -9.09 -0.67
CA PRO A 27 -0.25 -8.67 0.09
C PRO A 27 0.01 -7.16 -0.04
N PHE A 28 -0.80 -6.37 0.63
CA PHE A 28 -0.65 -4.92 0.75
C PHE A 28 -0.66 -4.48 2.21
N GLY A 29 0.21 -3.53 2.53
CA GLY A 29 0.33 -2.94 3.85
C GLY A 29 0.76 -1.49 3.76
N SER A 30 0.29 -0.66 4.69
CA SER A 30 0.57 0.77 4.71
C SER A 30 0.70 1.33 6.11
N VAL A 31 1.48 2.40 6.23
CA VAL A 31 1.82 3.08 7.48
C VAL A 31 1.61 4.58 7.30
N LEU A 32 0.86 5.19 8.20
CA LEU A 32 0.71 6.64 8.29
C LEU A 32 1.65 7.20 9.34
N VAL A 33 2.46 8.17 8.97
CA VAL A 33 3.51 8.75 9.81
C VAL A 33 3.35 10.27 9.88
N SER A 34 3.48 10.84 11.07
CA SER A 34 3.42 12.28 11.31
C SER A 34 4.68 13.01 10.86
N SER A 35 4.64 14.34 10.84
CA SER A 35 5.80 15.18 10.50
C SER A 35 6.98 15.05 11.45
N ASP A 36 6.75 14.60 12.70
CA ASP A 36 7.78 14.32 13.70
C ASP A 36 8.20 12.83 13.73
N ASN A 37 7.97 12.14 12.62
CA ASN A 37 8.39 10.74 12.37
C ASN A 37 7.74 9.69 13.30
N LYS A 38 6.56 9.97 13.85
CA LYS A 38 5.82 8.99 14.65
C LYS A 38 4.83 8.22 13.81
N VAL A 39 4.79 6.91 13.97
CA VAL A 39 3.74 6.07 13.40
C VAL A 39 2.41 6.41 14.09
N LEU A 40 1.47 6.94 13.31
CA LEU A 40 0.14 7.32 13.79
C LEU A 40 -0.86 6.18 13.67
N GLN A 41 -0.79 5.45 12.55
CA GLN A 41 -1.67 4.33 12.27
C GLN A 41 -1.02 3.38 11.26
N THR A 42 -1.37 2.12 11.34
CA THR A 42 -0.97 1.08 10.38
C THR A 42 -2.19 0.28 9.95
N ASP A 43 -2.17 -0.26 8.75
CA ASP A 43 -3.16 -1.23 8.31
C ASP A 43 -2.58 -2.16 7.24
N ARG A 44 -3.26 -3.28 7.04
CA ARG A 44 -3.02 -4.24 5.97
C ARG A 44 -4.30 -4.46 5.16
N ASN A 45 -4.18 -5.02 3.97
CA ASN A 45 -5.35 -5.41 3.19
C ASN A 45 -6.22 -6.42 3.98
N ARG A 46 -7.53 -6.21 3.95
CA ARG A 46 -8.54 -7.06 4.60
C ARG A 46 -9.76 -7.30 3.72
N THR A 47 -9.55 -7.28 2.42
CA THR A 47 -10.66 -7.41 1.45
C THR A 47 -11.36 -8.77 1.51
N VAL A 48 -10.69 -9.82 1.96
CA VAL A 48 -11.22 -11.18 2.12
C VAL A 48 -11.60 -11.46 3.58
N THR A 49 -10.71 -11.13 4.52
CA THR A 49 -10.94 -11.40 5.95
C THR A 49 -11.97 -10.49 6.60
N GLY A 50 -12.22 -9.32 6.02
CA GLY A 50 -13.18 -8.33 6.50
C GLY A 50 -12.68 -7.43 7.62
N ALA A 51 -13.44 -6.38 7.92
CA ALA A 51 -13.07 -5.35 8.89
C ALA A 51 -12.79 -5.92 10.30
N ASN A 52 -13.52 -6.95 10.69
CA ASN A 52 -13.45 -7.58 12.02
C ASN A 52 -12.78 -8.96 12.00
N GLY A 53 -12.23 -9.40 10.88
CA GLY A 53 -11.70 -10.76 10.72
C GLY A 53 -12.78 -11.86 10.74
N ASP A 54 -14.02 -11.49 10.46
CA ASP A 54 -15.19 -12.38 10.49
C ASP A 54 -15.48 -13.04 9.11
N GLY A 55 -14.60 -12.83 8.13
CA GLY A 55 -14.74 -13.34 6.76
C GLY A 55 -15.79 -12.60 5.92
N ARG A 56 -16.33 -11.48 6.41
CA ARG A 56 -17.24 -10.64 5.65
C ARG A 56 -16.45 -9.79 4.66
N ALA A 57 -16.34 -10.27 3.42
CA ALA A 57 -15.54 -9.63 2.36
C ALA A 57 -15.99 -8.20 2.07
N ASP A 58 -15.02 -7.30 1.93
CA ASP A 58 -15.22 -5.91 1.55
C ASP A 58 -14.07 -5.46 0.63
N ALA A 59 -14.35 -5.31 -0.66
CA ALA A 59 -13.37 -4.94 -1.68
C ALA A 59 -12.75 -3.53 -1.49
N THR A 60 -13.27 -2.72 -0.59
CA THR A 60 -12.75 -1.37 -0.30
C THR A 60 -11.74 -1.34 0.84
N LEU A 61 -11.54 -2.43 1.57
CA LEU A 61 -10.61 -2.52 2.70
C LEU A 61 -9.13 -2.61 2.26
N HIS A 62 -8.72 -1.66 1.44
CA HIS A 62 -7.33 -1.38 1.14
C HIS A 62 -6.70 -0.60 2.29
N PRO A 63 -5.46 -0.89 2.70
CA PRO A 63 -4.83 -0.22 3.83
C PRO A 63 -4.71 1.30 3.62
N GLU A 64 -4.39 1.74 2.41
CA GLU A 64 -4.25 3.16 2.06
C GLU A 64 -5.58 3.91 2.22
N PHE A 65 -6.69 3.28 1.81
CA PHE A 65 -8.03 3.84 1.93
C PHE A 65 -8.46 3.96 3.40
N THR A 66 -8.23 2.92 4.18
CA THR A 66 -8.59 2.92 5.62
C THR A 66 -7.76 3.92 6.41
N LEU A 67 -6.46 4.08 6.07
CA LEU A 67 -5.60 5.12 6.67
C LEU A 67 -6.07 6.54 6.32
N ALA A 68 -6.46 6.79 5.07
CA ALA A 68 -6.99 8.10 4.66
C ALA A 68 -8.28 8.45 5.44
N ARG A 69 -9.19 7.49 5.55
CA ARG A 69 -10.42 7.65 6.34
C ARG A 69 -10.13 7.88 7.82
N TRP A 70 -9.21 7.12 8.41
CA TRP A 70 -8.82 7.29 9.80
C TRP A 70 -8.21 8.69 10.03
N ALA A 71 -7.31 9.12 9.15
CA ALA A 71 -6.69 10.45 9.22
C ALA A 71 -7.73 11.57 9.16
N GLN A 72 -8.70 11.46 8.25
CA GLN A 72 -9.80 12.42 8.13
C GLN A 72 -10.59 12.59 9.44
N LEU A 73 -10.77 11.51 10.19
CA LEU A 73 -11.57 11.49 11.41
C LEU A 73 -10.79 11.85 12.68
N ASN A 74 -9.45 11.78 12.65
CA ASN A 74 -8.62 11.87 13.85
C ASN A 74 -7.55 12.99 13.82
N LEU A 75 -7.25 13.55 12.65
CA LEU A 75 -6.19 14.55 12.49
C LEU A 75 -6.77 15.87 11.96
N SER A 76 -6.16 16.97 12.33
CA SER A 76 -6.43 18.28 11.72
C SER A 76 -5.96 18.34 10.27
N ASP A 77 -6.45 19.31 9.50
CA ASP A 77 -6.03 19.53 8.11
C ASP A 77 -4.51 19.74 7.99
N GLU A 78 -3.91 20.46 8.94
CA GLU A 78 -2.47 20.71 8.97
C GLU A 78 -1.67 19.45 9.25
N GLU A 79 -2.10 18.62 10.20
CA GLU A 79 -1.45 17.33 10.51
C GLU A 79 -1.53 16.38 9.33
N ARG A 80 -2.69 16.30 8.65
CA ARG A 80 -2.85 15.48 7.43
C ARG A 80 -1.91 15.93 6.33
N ALA A 81 -1.88 17.23 6.03
CA ALA A 81 -1.05 17.79 4.96
C ALA A 81 0.46 17.59 5.19
N LYS A 82 0.89 17.49 6.44
CA LYS A 82 2.30 17.25 6.82
C LYS A 82 2.65 15.78 7.04
N SER A 83 1.66 14.88 7.00
CA SER A 83 1.89 13.44 7.18
C SER A 83 2.43 12.79 5.91
N THR A 84 3.03 11.61 6.07
CA THR A 84 3.49 10.75 4.98
C THR A 84 2.83 9.38 5.08
N VAL A 85 2.37 8.85 3.95
CA VAL A 85 1.93 7.45 3.85
C VAL A 85 3.03 6.64 3.18
N TYR A 86 3.46 5.59 3.86
CA TYR A 86 4.38 4.58 3.35
C TYR A 86 3.60 3.33 3.00
N THR A 87 3.80 2.77 1.81
CA THR A 87 3.00 1.65 1.34
C THR A 87 3.82 0.64 0.55
N SER A 88 3.44 -0.63 0.63
CA SER A 88 4.11 -1.72 -0.09
C SER A 88 3.84 -1.70 -1.60
N GLY A 89 2.75 -1.09 -2.03
CA GLY A 89 2.38 -0.89 -3.44
C GLY A 89 1.84 0.52 -3.68
N GLU A 90 2.07 1.04 -4.88
CA GLU A 90 1.51 2.33 -5.29
C GLU A 90 -0.02 2.30 -5.19
N HIS A 91 -0.62 3.40 -4.70
CA HIS A 91 -2.05 3.52 -4.53
C HIS A 91 -2.81 3.27 -5.84
N CYS A 92 -3.86 2.48 -5.79
CA CYS A 92 -4.82 2.40 -6.89
C CYS A 92 -5.63 3.70 -7.03
N ALA A 93 -6.42 3.83 -8.09
CA ALA A 93 -7.20 5.04 -8.35
C ALA A 93 -8.15 5.42 -7.19
N MET A 94 -8.80 4.44 -6.54
CA MET A 94 -9.66 4.66 -5.37
C MET A 94 -8.85 5.25 -4.20
N CYS A 95 -7.72 4.65 -3.87
CA CYS A 95 -6.89 5.07 -2.74
C CYS A 95 -6.23 6.42 -3.01
N SER A 96 -5.76 6.68 -4.23
CA SER A 96 -5.20 7.97 -4.64
C SER A 96 -6.22 9.10 -4.50
N ALA A 97 -7.46 8.88 -4.96
CA ALA A 97 -8.54 9.85 -4.81
C ALA A 97 -8.90 10.09 -3.34
N ALA A 98 -9.02 9.03 -2.53
CA ALA A 98 -9.30 9.15 -1.10
C ALA A 98 -8.21 9.92 -0.35
N HIS A 99 -6.94 9.62 -0.64
CA HIS A 99 -5.78 10.32 -0.08
C HIS A 99 -5.85 11.83 -0.34
N ALA A 100 -6.12 12.22 -1.59
CA ALA A 100 -6.23 13.62 -1.99
C ALA A 100 -7.46 14.32 -1.35
N TRP A 101 -8.62 13.68 -1.37
CA TRP A 101 -9.83 14.22 -0.75
C TRP A 101 -9.69 14.42 0.76
N CYS A 102 -8.94 13.55 1.42
CA CYS A 102 -8.64 13.69 2.84
C CYS A 102 -7.50 14.69 3.13
N GLY A 103 -6.86 15.25 2.12
CA GLY A 103 -5.80 16.25 2.28
C GLY A 103 -4.52 15.71 2.89
N LEU A 104 -4.21 14.43 2.68
CA LEU A 104 -2.95 13.83 3.12
C LEU A 104 -1.76 14.32 2.28
N GLY A 105 -0.58 14.32 2.88
CA GLY A 105 0.66 14.78 2.27
C GLY A 105 1.36 13.72 1.40
N ARG A 106 2.68 13.64 1.54
CA ARG A 106 3.59 12.80 0.75
C ARG A 106 3.22 11.31 0.78
N ILE A 107 3.46 10.62 -0.35
CA ILE A 107 3.42 9.16 -0.45
C ILE A 107 4.81 8.64 -0.81
N VAL A 108 5.23 7.55 -0.15
CA VAL A 108 6.41 6.76 -0.52
C VAL A 108 5.99 5.31 -0.69
N TYR A 109 6.30 4.71 -1.85
CA TYR A 109 5.88 3.34 -2.16
C TYR A 109 7.06 2.42 -2.52
N VAL A 110 6.88 1.14 -2.24
CA VAL A 110 7.86 0.08 -2.55
C VAL A 110 7.80 -0.34 -4.00
N SER A 111 6.62 -0.69 -4.51
CA SER A 111 6.42 -1.13 -5.90
C SER A 111 5.42 -0.23 -6.63
N SER A 112 5.72 0.07 -7.89
CA SER A 112 4.86 0.91 -8.73
C SER A 112 3.67 0.15 -9.30
N THR A 113 2.64 0.89 -9.70
CA THR A 113 1.50 0.35 -10.48
C THR A 113 1.99 -0.34 -11.75
N GLN A 114 2.99 0.23 -12.44
CA GLN A 114 3.55 -0.34 -13.65
C GLN A 114 4.23 -1.70 -13.39
N GLN A 115 5.00 -1.83 -12.30
CA GLN A 115 5.60 -3.10 -11.89
C GLN A 115 4.51 -4.13 -11.58
N LEU A 116 3.50 -3.75 -10.80
CA LEU A 116 2.40 -4.64 -10.44
C LEU A 116 1.64 -5.16 -11.67
N GLU A 117 1.38 -4.31 -12.66
CA GLU A 117 0.71 -4.73 -13.89
C GLU A 117 1.59 -5.66 -14.73
N ALA A 118 2.90 -5.43 -14.81
CA ALA A 118 3.82 -6.35 -15.44
C ALA A 118 3.81 -7.73 -14.76
N TRP A 119 3.84 -7.76 -13.42
CA TRP A 119 3.76 -9.00 -12.64
C TRP A 119 2.43 -9.74 -12.82
N LYS A 120 1.31 -9.03 -12.82
CA LYS A 120 -0.01 -9.62 -13.10
C LYS A 120 -0.08 -10.25 -14.47
N ALA A 121 0.51 -9.61 -15.48
CA ALA A 121 0.53 -10.13 -16.86
C ALA A 121 1.26 -11.46 -16.96
N GLU A 122 2.32 -11.70 -16.17
CA GLU A 122 3.04 -12.98 -16.11
C GLU A 122 2.13 -14.14 -15.67
N PHE A 123 1.12 -13.86 -14.84
CA PHE A 123 0.22 -14.85 -14.25
C PHE A 123 -1.22 -14.80 -14.79
N GLY A 124 -1.48 -13.97 -15.80
CA GLY A 124 -2.83 -13.81 -16.36
C GLY A 124 -3.86 -13.22 -15.39
N VAL A 125 -3.41 -12.43 -14.41
CA VAL A 125 -4.27 -11.79 -13.41
C VAL A 125 -4.77 -10.46 -13.94
N GLY A 126 -6.08 -10.29 -14.01
CA GLY A 126 -6.72 -9.03 -14.38
C GLY A 126 -7.10 -8.16 -13.19
N ALA A 127 -7.53 -6.92 -13.48
CA ALA A 127 -8.13 -6.03 -12.50
C ALA A 127 -9.30 -5.27 -13.13
N PRO A 128 -10.37 -4.99 -12.35
CA PRO A 128 -11.53 -4.25 -12.87
C PRO A 128 -11.29 -2.73 -12.97
N VAL A 129 -10.21 -2.23 -12.38
CA VAL A 129 -9.86 -0.81 -12.29
C VAL A 129 -8.65 -0.53 -13.18
N ALA A 130 -8.68 0.59 -13.91
CA ALA A 130 -7.55 1.03 -14.74
C ALA A 130 -6.29 1.25 -13.87
N PRO A 131 -5.11 0.79 -14.34
CA PRO A 131 -3.85 0.87 -13.58
C PRO A 131 -3.22 2.27 -13.71
N LEU A 132 -3.88 3.27 -13.14
CA LEU A 132 -3.39 4.64 -13.13
C LEU A 132 -2.35 4.82 -12.03
N SER A 133 -1.24 5.50 -12.36
CA SER A 133 -0.29 5.97 -11.34
C SER A 133 -0.93 7.04 -10.45
N ILE A 134 -0.39 7.25 -9.25
CA ILE A 134 -0.90 8.28 -8.33
C ILE A 134 -0.97 9.65 -9.01
N ASN A 135 0.09 10.06 -9.72
CA ASN A 135 0.13 11.38 -10.36
C ASN A 135 -0.76 11.52 -11.60
N GLN A 136 -1.28 10.43 -12.16
CA GLN A 136 -2.37 10.51 -13.15
C GLN A 136 -3.73 10.82 -12.50
N VAL A 137 -3.90 10.50 -11.22
CA VAL A 137 -5.12 10.80 -10.45
C VAL A 137 -4.97 12.12 -9.68
N VAL A 138 -3.79 12.36 -9.09
CA VAL A 138 -3.47 13.53 -8.26
C VAL A 138 -2.16 14.16 -8.75
N PRO A 139 -2.19 15.02 -9.79
CA PRO A 139 -0.98 15.47 -10.50
C PRO A 139 0.09 16.14 -9.63
N GLU A 140 -0.34 16.95 -8.64
CA GLU A 140 0.58 17.78 -7.84
C GLU A 140 1.07 17.09 -6.54
N LEU A 141 0.67 15.85 -6.30
CA LEU A 141 1.06 15.15 -5.08
C LEU A 141 2.54 14.78 -5.10
N THR A 142 3.24 15.00 -3.99
CA THR A 142 4.62 14.54 -3.81
C THR A 142 4.65 13.03 -3.60
N VAL A 143 5.22 12.31 -4.56
CA VAL A 143 5.27 10.86 -4.59
C VAL A 143 6.68 10.39 -4.87
N GLU A 144 7.19 9.41 -4.12
CA GLU A 144 8.52 8.82 -4.30
C GLU A 144 8.46 7.29 -4.27
N GLY A 145 9.25 6.68 -5.11
CA GLY A 145 9.35 5.24 -5.34
C GLY A 145 9.66 4.95 -6.81
N PRO A 146 9.81 3.69 -7.20
CA PRO A 146 9.84 2.49 -6.36
C PRO A 146 11.17 2.28 -5.61
N VAL A 147 11.19 1.33 -4.66
CA VAL A 147 12.39 0.86 -3.95
C VAL A 147 12.69 -0.57 -4.38
N GLU A 148 13.55 -0.74 -5.36
CA GLU A 148 13.78 -2.01 -6.07
C GLU A 148 14.10 -3.21 -5.17
N GLU A 149 14.92 -3.03 -4.13
CA GLU A 149 15.28 -4.11 -3.23
C GLU A 149 14.08 -4.66 -2.45
N LEU A 150 13.19 -3.77 -2.00
CA LEU A 150 11.96 -4.16 -1.32
C LEU A 150 10.89 -4.63 -2.31
N ALA A 151 10.86 -4.08 -3.52
CA ALA A 151 9.93 -4.50 -4.58
C ALA A 151 10.12 -5.97 -4.97
N LYS A 152 11.35 -6.47 -4.96
CA LYS A 152 11.66 -7.90 -5.19
C LYS A 152 11.00 -8.80 -4.12
N VAL A 153 10.96 -8.36 -2.88
CA VAL A 153 10.29 -9.08 -1.79
C VAL A 153 8.77 -9.07 -1.97
N VAL A 154 8.22 -7.91 -2.27
CA VAL A 154 6.77 -7.75 -2.51
C VAL A 154 6.31 -8.55 -3.73
N TYR A 155 7.12 -8.61 -4.81
CA TYR A 155 6.85 -9.47 -5.96
C TYR A 155 6.62 -10.93 -5.54
N GLN A 156 7.47 -11.47 -4.67
CA GLN A 156 7.34 -12.86 -4.20
C GLN A 156 6.05 -13.10 -3.42
N PHE A 157 5.61 -12.12 -2.63
CA PHE A 157 4.33 -12.20 -1.93
C PHE A 157 3.15 -12.25 -2.91
N HIS A 158 3.20 -11.47 -3.98
CA HIS A 158 2.18 -11.52 -5.04
C HIS A 158 2.19 -12.86 -5.77
N VAL A 159 3.35 -13.40 -6.12
CA VAL A 159 3.47 -14.73 -6.75
C VAL A 159 2.86 -15.80 -5.85
N GLU A 160 3.15 -15.79 -4.56
CA GLU A 160 2.56 -16.72 -3.59
C GLU A 160 1.04 -16.56 -3.52
N ASN A 161 0.56 -15.34 -3.46
CA ASN A 161 -0.87 -15.03 -3.43
C ASN A 161 -1.61 -15.57 -4.67
N TRP A 162 -1.03 -15.43 -5.86
CA TRP A 162 -1.67 -15.85 -7.11
C TRP A 162 -1.51 -17.34 -7.43
N THR A 163 -0.46 -17.97 -6.96
CA THR A 163 -0.18 -19.37 -7.26
C THR A 163 -0.48 -20.33 -6.11
N GLY A 164 -0.67 -19.84 -4.89
CA GLY A 164 -0.79 -20.64 -3.68
C GLY A 164 0.49 -21.42 -3.33
N LYS A 165 1.61 -21.12 -3.98
CA LYS A 165 2.91 -21.78 -3.77
C LYS A 165 3.89 -20.79 -3.18
N GLY A 166 4.30 -21.01 -1.94
CA GLY A 166 5.40 -20.28 -1.34
C GLY A 166 6.66 -20.36 -2.22
N PHE A 167 7.35 -19.25 -2.36
CA PHE A 167 8.57 -19.16 -3.14
C PHE A 167 9.65 -20.06 -2.51
N LYS A 168 10.02 -21.13 -3.22
CA LYS A 168 11.26 -21.85 -2.88
C LYS A 168 12.41 -21.04 -3.46
N SER A 169 13.18 -20.35 -2.60
CA SER A 169 14.45 -19.78 -3.01
C SER A 169 15.26 -20.89 -3.68
N LYS A 170 15.68 -20.69 -4.92
CA LYS A 170 16.68 -21.55 -5.51
C LYS A 170 17.95 -21.34 -4.69
N SER A 171 18.30 -22.35 -3.90
CA SER A 171 19.60 -22.47 -3.26
C SER A 171 20.72 -22.54 -4.30
#